data_2ee2e12218976480749b6b97b9147988
#
_entry.id   2ee2e12218976480749b6b97b9147988
#
_cell.length_a   1.000
_cell.length_b   1.000
_cell.length_c   1.000
_cell.angle_alpha   90.00
_cell.angle_beta   90.00
_cell.angle_gamma   90.00
#
_symmetry.space_group_name_H-M   'P 1'
#
loop_
_entity.id
_entity.type
_entity.pdbx_description
1 polymer ?
#
loop_
_entity_poly.entity_id
_entity_poly.type
_entity_poly.pdbx_seq_one_letter_code
_entity_poly.pdbx_strand_id
1 'polypeptide(L)'
;MDILLQEVGYSYAKDTPFEKRALTDVSLHIPSGSYTAIIGHTGSGKSTVLQHLNALLKPTEGSVMIGERKIEAGVKAKNLRDVRRQVGIVFQFPEQQLFDETVLKDIMFGPMNYGVPEEEASRRAHELVEQLGLPPEVLTKSPFDLSGGQMRRVAIAGVLAMEPDVLVLDEPTAGLDPRGRREIMDLFHRLHIQKGLTTVLVTHSMEDAARYADRVAIMHNGHCVVTGEPEEIFSNEEQLGDYRLEPPRTIRLQRKFEAKAGIKLGAISLTEEALAKNIALALLEGRDSE
;
A
#
# COMPACT_ATOMS: atom_id res chain seq x y z
N MET A 1 6.85 12.53 3.20
CA MET A 1 8.08 12.54 2.36
C MET A 1 7.71 12.17 0.93
N ASP A 2 8.15 12.94 -0.08
CA ASP A 2 7.92 12.66 -1.51
C ASP A 2 8.80 11.52 -2.02
N ILE A 3 8.25 10.74 -2.98
CA ILE A 3 9.04 9.79 -3.76
C ILE A 3 8.76 10.03 -5.25
N LEU A 4 9.82 10.10 -6.06
CA LEU A 4 9.74 10.32 -7.50
C LEU A 4 10.61 9.31 -8.24
N LEU A 5 9.98 8.48 -9.06
CA LEU A 5 10.64 7.63 -10.04
C LEU A 5 10.72 8.39 -11.37
N GLN A 6 11.89 8.44 -11.99
CA GLN A 6 12.13 9.13 -13.25
C GLN A 6 12.76 8.16 -14.23
N GLU A 7 11.99 7.76 -15.25
CA GLU A 7 12.41 6.87 -16.33
C GLU A 7 13.09 5.58 -15.81
N VAL A 8 12.55 5.02 -14.72
CA VAL A 8 13.16 3.87 -14.05
C VAL A 8 13.02 2.62 -14.90
N GLY A 9 14.18 2.08 -15.30
CA GLY A 9 14.30 0.76 -15.86
C GLY A 9 14.98 -0.21 -14.89
N TYR A 10 14.56 -1.47 -14.91
CA TYR A 10 15.17 -2.52 -14.10
C TYR A 10 15.14 -3.89 -14.78
N SER A 11 16.31 -4.55 -14.83
CA SER A 11 16.45 -5.94 -15.26
C SER A 11 17.02 -6.80 -14.13
N TYR A 12 16.36 -7.92 -13.82
CA TYR A 12 16.95 -8.96 -12.98
C TYR A 12 18.04 -9.70 -13.76
N ALA A 13 19.09 -10.13 -13.08
CA ALA A 13 20.22 -10.87 -13.67
C ALA A 13 20.78 -10.21 -14.95
N LYS A 14 20.90 -8.86 -14.94
CA LYS A 14 21.40 -8.08 -16.06
C LYS A 14 22.74 -8.61 -16.55
N ASP A 15 22.97 -8.56 -17.87
CA ASP A 15 24.18 -9.03 -18.55
C ASP A 15 24.41 -10.54 -18.40
N THR A 16 23.37 -11.33 -18.13
CA THR A 16 23.42 -12.80 -18.10
C THR A 16 22.40 -13.41 -19.06
N PRO A 17 22.53 -14.70 -19.43
CA PRO A 17 21.52 -15.41 -20.23
C PRO A 17 20.12 -15.50 -19.57
N PHE A 18 20.02 -15.19 -18.28
CA PHE A 18 18.78 -15.20 -17.50
C PHE A 18 18.22 -13.78 -17.27
N GLU A 19 18.68 -12.81 -18.03
CA GLU A 19 18.19 -11.43 -17.89
C GLU A 19 16.69 -11.37 -18.15
N LYS A 20 15.98 -10.75 -17.21
CA LYS A 20 14.55 -10.52 -17.30
C LYS A 20 14.25 -9.05 -17.00
N ARG A 21 13.78 -8.31 -18.01
CA ARG A 21 13.31 -6.94 -17.86
C ARG A 21 12.04 -6.93 -17.02
N ALA A 22 12.03 -6.17 -15.95
CA ALA A 22 10.89 -6.06 -15.02
C ALA A 22 10.26 -4.68 -15.03
N LEU A 23 11.05 -3.64 -15.24
CA LEU A 23 10.56 -2.26 -15.38
C LEU A 23 11.15 -1.62 -16.64
N THR A 24 10.34 -0.83 -17.32
CA THR A 24 10.72 -0.08 -18.52
C THR A 24 10.13 1.31 -18.43
N ASP A 25 10.98 2.33 -18.36
CA ASP A 25 10.59 3.74 -18.37
C ASP A 25 9.47 4.09 -17.39
N VAL A 26 9.63 3.65 -16.13
CA VAL A 26 8.64 3.92 -15.10
C VAL A 26 8.86 5.31 -14.54
N SER A 27 7.90 6.20 -14.78
CA SER A 27 7.83 7.53 -14.18
C SER A 27 6.60 7.61 -13.29
N LEU A 28 6.81 7.85 -11.98
CA LEU A 28 5.75 7.87 -10.97
C LEU A 28 6.09 8.85 -9.85
N HIS A 29 5.17 9.76 -9.56
CA HIS A 29 5.27 10.67 -8.42
C HIS A 29 4.30 10.25 -7.31
N ILE A 30 4.82 10.06 -6.11
CA ILE A 30 4.08 9.77 -4.88
C ILE A 30 4.24 10.99 -3.96
N PRO A 31 3.24 11.89 -3.89
CA PRO A 31 3.32 13.11 -3.09
C PRO A 31 3.40 12.82 -1.59
N SER A 32 4.08 13.70 -0.86
CA SER A 32 4.14 13.63 0.61
C SER A 32 2.73 13.69 1.21
N GLY A 33 2.45 12.80 2.15
CA GLY A 33 1.15 12.73 2.82
C GLY A 33 0.01 12.16 1.99
N SER A 34 0.26 11.68 0.75
CA SER A 34 -0.76 11.00 -0.05
C SER A 34 -0.90 9.53 0.31
N TYR A 35 -2.09 8.98 0.05
CA TYR A 35 -2.35 7.54 0.01
C TYR A 35 -2.41 7.10 -1.45
N THR A 36 -1.32 6.55 -1.98
CA THR A 36 -1.20 6.16 -3.39
C THR A 36 -1.36 4.64 -3.54
N ALA A 37 -2.33 4.19 -4.33
CA ALA A 37 -2.47 2.78 -4.70
C ALA A 37 -1.73 2.48 -6.01
N ILE A 38 -0.92 1.42 -6.02
CA ILE A 38 -0.29 0.86 -7.22
C ILE A 38 -1.01 -0.44 -7.56
N ILE A 39 -1.78 -0.44 -8.64
CA ILE A 39 -2.60 -1.56 -9.08
C ILE A 39 -2.08 -2.16 -10.40
N GLY A 40 -2.51 -3.36 -10.73
CA GLY A 40 -2.14 -4.05 -11.96
C GLY A 40 -2.19 -5.56 -11.80
N HIS A 41 -2.16 -6.30 -12.89
CA HIS A 41 -2.17 -7.77 -12.86
C HIS A 41 -0.86 -8.35 -12.25
N THR A 42 -0.87 -9.63 -11.91
CA THR A 42 0.34 -10.34 -11.44
C THR A 42 1.42 -10.29 -12.52
N GLY A 43 2.65 -9.96 -12.11
CA GLY A 43 3.79 -9.83 -13.03
C GLY A 43 3.88 -8.49 -13.76
N SER A 44 3.04 -7.50 -13.47
CA SER A 44 3.10 -6.17 -14.09
C SER A 44 4.27 -5.29 -13.61
N GLY A 45 5.04 -5.71 -12.60
CA GLY A 45 6.19 -4.97 -12.08
C GLY A 45 5.97 -4.29 -10.72
N LYS A 46 4.78 -4.39 -10.10
CA LYS A 46 4.45 -3.71 -8.83
C LYS A 46 5.44 -3.97 -7.71
N SER A 47 5.74 -5.25 -7.42
CA SER A 47 6.70 -5.60 -6.35
C SER A 47 8.12 -5.13 -6.66
N THR A 48 8.48 -5.02 -7.94
CA THR A 48 9.76 -4.45 -8.35
C THR A 48 9.78 -2.94 -8.10
N VAL A 49 8.71 -2.20 -8.43
CA VAL A 49 8.56 -0.77 -8.07
C VAL A 49 8.67 -0.61 -6.57
N LEU A 50 7.91 -1.40 -5.79
CA LEU A 50 7.93 -1.35 -4.32
C LEU A 50 9.34 -1.43 -3.76
N GLN A 51 10.15 -2.38 -4.25
CA GLN A 51 11.53 -2.58 -3.78
C GLN A 51 12.47 -1.43 -4.15
N HIS A 52 12.12 -0.59 -5.13
CA HIS A 52 12.84 0.65 -5.42
C HIS A 52 12.50 1.77 -4.44
N LEU A 53 11.29 1.79 -3.87
CA LEU A 53 10.84 2.85 -2.96
C LEU A 53 11.66 2.92 -1.67
N ASN A 54 12.24 1.79 -1.21
CA ASN A 54 13.10 1.76 -0.02
C ASN A 54 14.56 1.37 -0.35
N ALA A 55 14.94 1.44 -1.63
CA ALA A 55 16.28 1.12 -2.10
C ALA A 55 16.76 -0.32 -1.77
N LEU A 56 15.84 -1.29 -1.70
CA LEU A 56 16.19 -2.72 -1.76
C LEU A 56 16.73 -3.07 -3.13
N LEU A 57 16.08 -2.57 -4.19
CA LEU A 57 16.62 -2.60 -5.55
C LEU A 57 17.10 -1.20 -5.94
N LYS A 58 18.08 -1.16 -6.82
CA LYS A 58 18.57 0.06 -7.45
C LYS A 58 18.22 0.04 -8.92
N PRO A 59 17.83 1.17 -9.50
CA PRO A 59 17.50 1.21 -10.93
C PRO A 59 18.71 0.82 -11.78
N THR A 60 18.45 0.12 -12.90
CA THR A 60 19.46 -0.13 -13.92
C THR A 60 19.49 0.97 -14.98
N GLU A 61 18.42 1.78 -15.05
CA GLU A 61 18.25 2.97 -15.87
C GLU A 61 17.40 4.00 -15.09
N GLY A 62 17.58 5.29 -15.38
CA GLY A 62 16.87 6.36 -14.70
C GLY A 62 17.28 6.59 -13.26
N SER A 63 16.39 7.14 -12.46
CA SER A 63 16.66 7.44 -11.05
C SER A 63 15.41 7.39 -10.17
N VAL A 64 15.63 7.17 -8.86
CA VAL A 64 14.62 7.25 -7.81
C VAL A 64 15.04 8.32 -6.82
N MET A 65 14.18 9.32 -6.60
CA MET A 65 14.31 10.31 -5.56
C MET A 65 13.44 9.92 -4.37
N ILE A 66 14.01 9.83 -3.18
CA ILE A 66 13.31 9.50 -1.93
C ILE A 66 13.61 10.62 -0.95
N GLY A 67 12.66 11.53 -0.74
CA GLY A 67 12.93 12.80 -0.10
C GLY A 67 14.04 13.55 -0.84
N GLU A 68 15.11 13.90 -0.15
CA GLU A 68 16.28 14.58 -0.74
C GLU A 68 17.33 13.60 -1.32
N ARG A 69 17.09 12.29 -1.21
CA ARG A 69 18.05 11.25 -1.58
C ARG A 69 17.83 10.74 -2.99
N LYS A 70 18.75 11.02 -3.91
CA LYS A 70 18.74 10.48 -5.28
C LYS A 70 19.50 9.16 -5.37
N ILE A 71 18.88 8.15 -5.95
CA ILE A 71 19.45 6.85 -6.30
C ILE A 71 19.43 6.73 -7.82
N GLU A 72 20.58 6.78 -8.45
CA GLU A 72 20.73 6.85 -9.90
C GLU A 72 21.41 5.59 -10.44
N ALA A 73 21.00 5.15 -11.62
CA ALA A 73 21.57 4.01 -12.30
C ALA A 73 23.09 4.20 -12.52
N GLY A 74 23.86 3.13 -12.29
CA GLY A 74 25.31 3.16 -12.46
C GLY A 74 26.10 3.92 -11.38
N VAL A 75 25.40 4.66 -10.49
CA VAL A 75 26.05 5.41 -9.41
C VAL A 75 26.05 4.60 -8.11
N LYS A 76 27.21 4.57 -7.42
CA LYS A 76 27.31 3.90 -6.11
C LYS A 76 26.55 4.72 -5.06
N ALA A 77 25.33 4.32 -4.76
CA ALA A 77 24.55 4.94 -3.70
C ALA A 77 25.18 4.66 -2.32
N LYS A 78 25.38 5.73 -1.53
CA LYS A 78 25.91 5.67 -0.16
C LYS A 78 24.78 5.88 0.85
N ASN A 79 24.93 5.36 2.06
CA ASN A 79 24.02 5.61 3.20
C ASN A 79 22.55 5.27 2.93
N LEU A 80 22.27 4.14 2.26
CA LEU A 80 20.89 3.65 2.05
C LEU A 80 20.22 3.20 3.35
N ARG A 81 20.97 3.15 4.45
CA ARG A 81 20.45 2.82 5.78
C ARG A 81 19.37 3.81 6.22
N ASP A 82 19.62 5.11 6.01
CA ASP A 82 18.65 6.16 6.37
C ASP A 82 17.36 6.06 5.56
N VAL A 83 17.47 5.78 4.25
CA VAL A 83 16.30 5.54 3.39
C VAL A 83 15.44 4.39 3.92
N ARG A 84 16.08 3.27 4.31
CA ARG A 84 15.36 2.09 4.84
C ARG A 84 14.74 2.32 6.21
N ARG A 85 15.25 3.26 6.98
CA ARG A 85 14.62 3.71 8.21
C ARG A 85 13.35 4.53 7.91
N GLN A 86 13.43 5.45 6.96
CA GLN A 86 12.37 6.38 6.62
C GLN A 86 11.24 5.71 5.80
N VAL A 87 11.54 4.63 5.07
CA VAL A 87 10.56 3.90 4.25
C VAL A 87 10.37 2.50 4.81
N GLY A 88 9.35 2.34 5.65
CA GLY A 88 8.94 1.05 6.19
C GLY A 88 8.13 0.24 5.16
N ILE A 89 8.38 -1.05 5.07
CA ILE A 89 7.61 -1.97 4.22
C ILE A 89 6.93 -3.02 5.07
N VAL A 90 5.63 -3.16 4.90
CA VAL A 90 4.86 -4.31 5.35
C VAL A 90 4.70 -5.25 4.15
N PHE A 91 5.44 -6.34 4.15
CA PHE A 91 5.39 -7.33 3.07
C PHE A 91 4.13 -8.20 3.14
N GLN A 92 3.85 -8.90 2.07
CA GLN A 92 2.84 -9.96 2.04
C GLN A 92 3.19 -11.02 3.10
N PHE A 93 2.23 -11.41 3.95
CA PHE A 93 2.45 -12.30 5.10
C PHE A 93 3.54 -11.82 6.07
N PRO A 94 3.39 -10.61 6.65
CA PRO A 94 4.43 -10.01 7.49
C PRO A 94 4.71 -10.82 8.74
N GLU A 95 3.76 -11.64 9.21
CA GLU A 95 3.91 -12.57 10.32
C GLU A 95 5.01 -13.63 10.13
N GLN A 96 5.41 -13.91 8.88
CA GLN A 96 6.52 -14.84 8.59
C GLN A 96 7.90 -14.23 8.85
N GLN A 97 7.95 -12.93 9.15
CA GLN A 97 9.20 -12.22 9.46
C GLN A 97 9.52 -12.18 10.95
N LEU A 98 8.63 -12.66 11.80
CA LEU A 98 8.85 -12.75 13.25
C LEU A 98 9.86 -13.86 13.57
N PHE A 99 10.82 -13.56 14.44
CA PHE A 99 11.93 -14.51 14.70
C PHE A 99 12.48 -14.47 16.12
N ASP A 100 12.14 -13.44 16.92
CA ASP A 100 12.73 -13.28 18.26
C ASP A 100 12.00 -14.15 19.34
N GLU A 101 12.60 -14.26 20.50
CA GLU A 101 12.08 -15.05 21.63
C GLU A 101 10.78 -14.47 22.20
N THR A 102 10.65 -13.13 22.19
CA THR A 102 9.47 -12.42 22.70
C THR A 102 9.01 -11.34 21.72
N VAL A 103 7.71 -11.04 21.77
CA VAL A 103 7.10 -9.94 20.98
C VAL A 103 7.80 -8.62 21.26
N LEU A 104 8.13 -8.32 22.52
CA LEU A 104 8.83 -7.09 22.87
C LEU A 104 10.17 -6.98 22.15
N LYS A 105 10.99 -8.02 22.17
CA LYS A 105 12.30 -8.04 21.51
C LYS A 105 12.15 -7.92 19.99
N ASP A 106 11.17 -8.60 19.42
CA ASP A 106 10.91 -8.56 17.98
C ASP A 106 10.56 -7.13 17.49
N ILE A 107 9.66 -6.45 18.21
CA ILE A 107 9.29 -5.05 17.90
C ILE A 107 10.48 -4.10 18.10
N MET A 108 11.29 -4.29 19.14
CA MET A 108 12.44 -3.45 19.47
C MET A 108 13.63 -3.67 18.53
N PHE A 109 13.70 -4.80 17.84
CA PHE A 109 14.86 -5.20 17.03
C PHE A 109 15.24 -4.14 15.98
N GLY A 110 14.27 -3.65 15.21
CA GLY A 110 14.50 -2.60 14.21
C GLY A 110 15.08 -1.33 14.81
N PRO A 111 14.35 -0.66 15.71
CA PRO A 111 14.82 0.58 16.37
C PRO A 111 16.21 0.47 16.99
N MET A 112 16.47 -0.59 17.75
CA MET A 112 17.76 -0.80 18.42
C MET A 112 18.91 -0.94 17.41
N ASN A 113 18.71 -1.65 16.32
CA ASN A 113 19.69 -1.74 15.23
C ASN A 113 20.01 -0.40 14.59
N TYR A 114 19.10 0.57 14.67
CA TYR A 114 19.31 1.93 14.19
C TYR A 114 19.78 2.90 15.29
N GLY A 115 20.10 2.38 16.47
CA GLY A 115 20.72 3.14 17.56
C GLY A 115 19.71 3.84 18.47
N VAL A 116 18.42 3.48 18.41
CA VAL A 116 17.44 3.94 19.40
C VAL A 116 17.74 3.26 20.73
N PRO A 117 17.80 4.02 21.85
CA PRO A 117 18.02 3.45 23.17
C PRO A 117 16.94 2.40 23.53
N GLU A 118 17.33 1.38 24.29
CA GLU A 118 16.45 0.27 24.68
C GLU A 118 15.18 0.76 25.39
N GLU A 119 15.30 1.70 26.31
CA GLU A 119 14.18 2.29 27.04
C GLU A 119 13.15 2.94 26.08
N GLU A 120 13.62 3.70 25.10
CA GLU A 120 12.78 4.34 24.10
C GLU A 120 12.16 3.30 23.14
N ALA A 121 12.92 2.31 22.70
CA ALA A 121 12.41 1.22 21.86
C ALA A 121 11.32 0.43 22.58
N SER A 122 11.51 0.15 23.89
CA SER A 122 10.53 -0.51 24.74
C SER A 122 9.25 0.33 24.90
N ARG A 123 9.39 1.65 25.16
CA ARG A 123 8.25 2.57 25.24
C ARG A 123 7.40 2.53 23.94
N ARG A 124 8.07 2.62 22.78
CA ARG A 124 7.41 2.52 21.47
C ARG A 124 6.67 1.20 21.27
N ALA A 125 7.29 0.09 21.69
CA ALA A 125 6.66 -1.24 21.58
C ALA A 125 5.38 -1.32 22.40
N HIS A 126 5.35 -0.81 23.64
CA HIS A 126 4.15 -0.79 24.48
C HIS A 126 3.04 0.08 23.86
N GLU A 127 3.37 1.29 23.39
CA GLU A 127 2.40 2.18 22.74
C GLU A 127 1.80 1.56 21.46
N LEU A 128 2.65 0.92 20.63
CA LEU A 128 2.20 0.30 19.40
C LEU A 128 1.31 -0.92 19.63
N VAL A 129 1.63 -1.75 20.63
CA VAL A 129 0.79 -2.89 21.00
C VAL A 129 -0.62 -2.43 21.36
N GLU A 130 -0.75 -1.35 22.14
CA GLU A 130 -2.05 -0.75 22.47
C GLU A 130 -2.76 -0.16 21.24
N GLN A 131 -2.05 0.65 20.42
CA GLN A 131 -2.58 1.28 19.20
C GLN A 131 -3.10 0.23 18.20
N LEU A 132 -2.46 -0.93 18.15
CA LEU A 132 -2.83 -2.04 17.28
C LEU A 132 -3.90 -2.95 17.87
N GLY A 133 -4.43 -2.61 19.05
CA GLY A 133 -5.49 -3.37 19.74
C GLY A 133 -5.05 -4.75 20.21
N LEU A 134 -3.79 -4.87 20.59
CA LEU A 134 -3.26 -6.08 21.22
C LEU A 134 -3.25 -5.90 22.75
N PRO A 135 -3.53 -6.96 23.54
CA PRO A 135 -3.43 -6.88 24.98
C PRO A 135 -1.95 -6.80 25.41
N PRO A 136 -1.60 -6.02 26.46
CA PRO A 136 -0.21 -5.81 26.87
C PRO A 136 0.57 -7.09 27.20
N GLU A 137 -0.13 -8.13 27.63
CA GLU A 137 0.46 -9.42 28.01
C GLU A 137 1.14 -10.14 26.83
N VAL A 138 0.84 -9.74 25.59
CA VAL A 138 1.50 -10.35 24.42
C VAL A 138 2.99 -10.03 24.37
N LEU A 139 3.43 -8.89 24.94
CA LEU A 139 4.82 -8.44 24.90
C LEU A 139 5.82 -9.46 25.50
N THR A 140 5.39 -10.21 26.50
CA THR A 140 6.22 -11.22 27.18
C THR A 140 6.11 -12.62 26.57
N LYS A 141 5.18 -12.81 25.63
CA LYS A 141 4.97 -14.09 24.95
C LYS A 141 5.92 -14.28 23.79
N SER A 142 6.14 -15.52 23.39
CA SER A 142 6.74 -15.82 22.09
C SER A 142 5.77 -15.41 20.97
N PRO A 143 6.26 -14.78 19.89
CA PRO A 143 5.42 -14.50 18.71
C PRO A 143 4.70 -15.74 18.20
N PHE A 144 5.33 -16.92 18.30
CA PHE A 144 4.79 -18.19 17.81
C PHE A 144 3.65 -18.78 18.65
N ASP A 145 3.42 -18.24 19.87
CA ASP A 145 2.29 -18.61 20.72
C ASP A 145 1.02 -17.78 20.42
N LEU A 146 1.11 -16.84 19.48
CA LEU A 146 0.03 -15.93 19.13
C LEU A 146 -0.85 -16.49 18.00
N SER A 147 -2.10 -16.00 17.93
CA SER A 147 -2.93 -16.23 16.73
C SER A 147 -2.35 -15.53 15.50
N GLY A 148 -2.65 -16.02 14.28
CA GLY A 148 -2.15 -15.42 13.06
C GLY A 148 -2.46 -13.93 12.91
N GLY A 149 -3.66 -13.49 13.35
CA GLY A 149 -4.01 -12.07 13.37
C GLY A 149 -3.20 -11.25 14.38
N GLN A 150 -2.86 -11.83 15.53
CA GLN A 150 -1.97 -11.18 16.51
C GLN A 150 -0.54 -11.13 15.99
N MET A 151 0.00 -12.21 15.43
CA MET A 151 1.33 -12.23 14.81
C MET A 151 1.46 -11.15 13.73
N ARG A 152 0.44 -11.02 12.87
CA ARG A 152 0.43 -9.97 11.83
C ARG A 152 0.50 -8.57 12.41
N ARG A 153 -0.27 -8.28 13.47
CA ARG A 153 -0.24 -6.98 14.16
C ARG A 153 1.10 -6.72 14.83
N VAL A 154 1.74 -7.75 15.40
CA VAL A 154 3.10 -7.66 15.97
C VAL A 154 4.12 -7.31 14.88
N ALA A 155 4.08 -7.98 13.73
CA ALA A 155 4.96 -7.66 12.61
C ALA A 155 4.77 -6.23 12.08
N ILE A 156 3.52 -5.75 12.01
CA ILE A 156 3.20 -4.35 11.68
C ILE A 156 3.79 -3.41 12.75
N ALA A 157 3.69 -3.75 14.04
CA ALA A 157 4.30 -2.97 15.12
C ALA A 157 5.82 -2.82 14.94
N GLY A 158 6.51 -3.90 14.56
CA GLY A 158 7.96 -3.87 14.28
C GLY A 158 8.36 -2.88 13.18
N VAL A 159 7.54 -2.77 12.11
CA VAL A 159 7.75 -1.78 11.06
C VAL A 159 7.48 -0.35 11.55
N LEU A 160 6.38 -0.15 12.28
CA LEU A 160 5.96 1.16 12.79
C LEU A 160 6.87 1.69 13.92
N ALA A 161 7.54 0.81 14.67
CA ALA A 161 8.49 1.18 15.72
C ALA A 161 9.72 1.93 15.19
N MET A 162 9.99 1.81 13.89
CA MET A 162 11.01 2.58 13.19
C MET A 162 10.60 4.05 12.97
N GLU A 163 9.34 4.41 13.20
CA GLU A 163 8.75 5.74 12.90
C GLU A 163 9.04 6.18 11.46
N PRO A 164 8.60 5.41 10.47
CA PRO A 164 8.85 5.75 9.08
C PRO A 164 8.04 6.98 8.63
N ASP A 165 8.57 7.75 7.68
CA ASP A 165 7.86 8.84 6.99
C ASP A 165 6.94 8.28 5.89
N VAL A 166 7.33 7.16 5.31
CA VAL A 166 6.61 6.45 4.25
C VAL A 166 6.32 5.02 4.67
N LEU A 167 5.07 4.61 4.52
CA LEU A 167 4.63 3.24 4.76
C LEU A 167 4.22 2.57 3.45
N VAL A 168 4.94 1.54 3.05
CA VAL A 168 4.66 0.74 1.86
C VAL A 168 4.00 -0.57 2.27
N LEU A 169 2.85 -0.88 1.68
CA LEU A 169 2.01 -2.03 1.99
C LEU A 169 1.96 -2.95 0.77
N ASP A 170 2.59 -4.12 0.83
CA ASP A 170 2.57 -5.11 -0.25
C ASP A 170 1.51 -6.17 0.02
N GLU A 171 0.35 -6.07 -0.66
CA GLU A 171 -0.77 -6.99 -0.50
C GLU A 171 -1.13 -7.26 0.97
N PRO A 172 -1.33 -6.22 1.81
CA PRO A 172 -1.36 -6.37 3.28
C PRO A 172 -2.54 -7.20 3.79
N THR A 173 -3.51 -7.51 2.94
CA THR A 173 -4.72 -8.28 3.26
C THR A 173 -4.72 -9.71 2.72
N ALA A 174 -3.60 -10.15 2.12
CA ALA A 174 -3.48 -11.50 1.59
C ALA A 174 -3.75 -12.55 2.67
N GLY A 175 -4.56 -13.56 2.34
CA GLY A 175 -4.90 -14.67 3.22
C GLY A 175 -5.90 -14.34 4.34
N LEU A 176 -6.44 -13.12 4.41
CA LEU A 176 -7.44 -12.73 5.39
C LEU A 176 -8.86 -12.95 4.86
N ASP A 177 -9.76 -13.27 5.78
CA ASP A 177 -11.20 -13.24 5.52
C ASP A 177 -11.71 -11.80 5.28
N PRO A 178 -12.92 -11.58 4.77
CA PRO A 178 -13.42 -10.25 4.45
C PRO A 178 -13.46 -9.30 5.65
N ARG A 179 -13.68 -9.81 6.87
CA ARG A 179 -13.71 -9.01 8.09
C ARG A 179 -12.29 -8.57 8.49
N GLY A 180 -11.37 -9.53 8.57
CA GLY A 180 -9.96 -9.26 8.89
C GLY A 180 -9.31 -8.32 7.88
N ARG A 181 -9.66 -8.46 6.58
CA ARG A 181 -9.22 -7.55 5.53
C ARG A 181 -9.65 -6.11 5.84
N ARG A 182 -10.94 -5.87 6.13
CA ARG A 182 -11.46 -4.54 6.45
C ARG A 182 -10.79 -3.97 7.71
N GLU A 183 -10.66 -4.77 8.77
CA GLU A 183 -10.03 -4.34 10.02
C GLU A 183 -8.57 -3.89 9.81
N ILE A 184 -7.79 -4.61 9.01
CA ILE A 184 -6.39 -4.27 8.70
C ILE A 184 -6.29 -3.03 7.80
N MET A 185 -7.13 -2.89 6.78
CA MET A 185 -7.11 -1.72 5.91
C MET A 185 -7.55 -0.45 6.66
N ASP A 186 -8.60 -0.54 7.49
CA ASP A 186 -9.04 0.57 8.33
C ASP A 186 -7.96 0.95 9.36
N LEU A 187 -7.19 -0.03 9.87
CA LEU A 187 -6.05 0.24 10.74
C LEU A 187 -4.98 1.07 10.01
N PHE A 188 -4.56 0.65 8.81
CA PHE A 188 -3.56 1.39 8.03
C PHE A 188 -4.04 2.79 7.65
N HIS A 189 -5.31 2.94 7.29
CA HIS A 189 -5.89 4.23 6.97
C HIS A 189 -5.93 5.17 8.19
N ARG A 190 -6.31 4.66 9.37
CA ARG A 190 -6.22 5.45 10.62
C ARG A 190 -4.79 5.88 10.92
N LEU A 191 -3.80 4.97 10.78
CA LEU A 191 -2.39 5.29 11.00
C LEU A 191 -1.88 6.35 9.99
N HIS A 192 -2.28 6.24 8.73
CA HIS A 192 -1.97 7.24 7.71
C HIS A 192 -2.43 8.62 8.13
N ILE A 193 -3.72 8.78 8.54
CA ILE A 193 -4.29 10.06 8.95
C ILE A 193 -3.64 10.56 10.25
N GLN A 194 -3.53 9.71 11.27
CA GLN A 194 -3.08 10.12 12.61
C GLN A 194 -1.60 10.51 12.62
N LYS A 195 -0.76 9.83 11.85
CA LYS A 195 0.69 10.06 11.80
C LYS A 195 1.12 10.94 10.61
N GLY A 196 0.22 11.32 9.70
CA GLY A 196 0.53 12.10 8.50
C GLY A 196 1.49 11.37 7.55
N LEU A 197 1.38 10.04 7.47
CA LEU A 197 2.27 9.21 6.67
C LEU A 197 2.06 9.43 5.17
N THR A 198 3.10 9.27 4.37
CA THR A 198 2.93 8.93 2.96
C THR A 198 2.69 7.43 2.88
N THR A 199 1.58 6.99 2.30
CA THR A 199 1.24 5.56 2.24
C THR A 199 1.19 5.08 0.79
N VAL A 200 1.84 3.94 0.52
CA VAL A 200 1.80 3.29 -0.79
C VAL A 200 1.20 1.91 -0.62
N LEU A 201 0.04 1.69 -1.24
CA LEU A 201 -0.65 0.40 -1.24
C LEU A 201 -0.41 -0.32 -2.56
N VAL A 202 0.32 -1.41 -2.54
CA VAL A 202 0.40 -2.32 -3.70
C VAL A 202 -0.68 -3.38 -3.54
N THR A 203 -1.60 -3.44 -4.48
CA THR A 203 -2.73 -4.38 -4.40
C THR A 203 -3.28 -4.78 -5.77
N HIS A 204 -3.93 -5.93 -5.82
CA HIS A 204 -4.80 -6.35 -6.93
C HIS A 204 -6.30 -6.10 -6.63
N SER A 205 -6.62 -5.51 -5.48
CA SER A 205 -7.98 -5.17 -5.08
C SER A 205 -8.37 -3.77 -5.54
N MET A 206 -9.24 -3.71 -6.50
CA MET A 206 -9.80 -2.43 -6.96
C MET A 206 -10.67 -1.77 -5.88
N GLU A 207 -11.32 -2.59 -5.05
CA GLU A 207 -12.12 -2.11 -3.92
C GLU A 207 -11.27 -1.36 -2.88
N ASP A 208 -10.10 -1.92 -2.52
CA ASP A 208 -9.22 -1.26 -1.55
C ASP A 208 -8.61 0.01 -2.14
N ALA A 209 -8.18 -0.04 -3.40
CA ALA A 209 -7.68 1.15 -4.09
C ALA A 209 -8.74 2.26 -4.19
N ALA A 210 -9.98 1.92 -4.55
CA ALA A 210 -11.07 2.87 -4.65
C ALA A 210 -11.50 3.47 -3.30
N ARG A 211 -11.42 2.68 -2.20
CA ARG A 211 -11.89 3.09 -0.89
C ARG A 211 -10.90 3.96 -0.13
N TYR A 212 -9.60 3.67 -0.26
CA TYR A 212 -8.57 4.23 0.63
C TYR A 212 -7.59 5.17 -0.04
N ALA A 213 -7.43 5.11 -1.36
CA ALA A 213 -6.41 5.89 -2.04
C ALA A 213 -6.90 7.25 -2.50
N ASP A 214 -6.02 8.25 -2.39
CA ASP A 214 -6.19 9.58 -3.01
C ASP A 214 -5.73 9.57 -4.47
N ARG A 215 -4.82 8.67 -4.79
CA ARG A 215 -4.21 8.52 -6.12
C ARG A 215 -4.06 7.05 -6.48
N VAL A 216 -4.23 6.75 -7.75
CA VAL A 216 -4.05 5.40 -8.30
C VAL A 216 -3.02 5.45 -9.42
N ALA A 217 -2.10 4.49 -9.43
CA ALA A 217 -1.16 4.25 -10.51
C ALA A 217 -1.38 2.83 -11.08
N ILE A 218 -1.56 2.72 -12.38
CA ILE A 218 -1.72 1.43 -13.06
C ILE A 218 -0.39 0.96 -13.62
N MET A 219 0.05 -0.23 -13.17
CA MET A 219 1.20 -0.93 -13.71
C MET A 219 0.77 -1.99 -14.72
N HIS A 220 1.31 -1.93 -15.94
CA HIS A 220 1.06 -2.90 -16.99
C HIS A 220 2.35 -3.23 -17.75
N ASN A 221 2.72 -4.52 -17.82
CA ASN A 221 3.90 -5.01 -18.55
C ASN A 221 5.20 -4.24 -18.25
N GLY A 222 5.43 -3.91 -16.98
CA GLY A 222 6.63 -3.20 -16.53
C GLY A 222 6.61 -1.68 -16.71
N HIS A 223 5.49 -1.11 -17.15
CA HIS A 223 5.29 0.34 -17.31
C HIS A 223 4.28 0.87 -16.29
N CYS A 224 4.43 2.12 -15.89
CA CYS A 224 3.37 2.89 -15.26
C CYS A 224 2.58 3.59 -16.36
N VAL A 225 1.40 3.05 -16.69
CA VAL A 225 0.66 3.47 -17.90
C VAL A 225 -0.36 4.57 -17.66
N VAL A 226 -0.87 4.68 -16.42
CA VAL A 226 -1.86 5.70 -16.03
C VAL A 226 -1.65 6.07 -14.57
N THR A 227 -1.81 7.35 -14.25
CA THR A 227 -1.89 7.86 -12.88
C THR A 227 -3.00 8.91 -12.80
N GLY A 228 -3.81 8.88 -11.74
CA GLY A 228 -4.92 9.82 -11.57
C GLY A 228 -5.64 9.65 -10.24
N GLU A 229 -6.74 10.35 -10.08
CA GLU A 229 -7.66 10.16 -8.94
C GLU A 229 -8.49 8.88 -9.13
N PRO A 230 -8.92 8.22 -8.05
CA PRO A 230 -9.71 6.99 -8.14
C PRO A 230 -10.97 7.14 -9.01
N GLU A 231 -11.68 8.26 -8.88
CA GLU A 231 -12.88 8.56 -9.67
C GLU A 231 -12.59 8.58 -11.17
N GLU A 232 -11.50 9.23 -11.57
CA GLU A 232 -11.08 9.33 -12.95
C GLU A 232 -10.70 7.95 -13.51
N ILE A 233 -9.83 7.25 -12.79
CA ILE A 233 -9.31 5.93 -13.20
C ILE A 233 -10.44 4.90 -13.33
N PHE A 234 -11.28 4.79 -12.31
CA PHE A 234 -12.30 3.74 -12.25
C PHE A 234 -13.58 4.05 -13.05
N SER A 235 -13.77 5.29 -13.52
CA SER A 235 -14.85 5.63 -14.44
C SER A 235 -14.63 5.12 -15.86
N ASN A 236 -13.38 4.93 -16.27
CA ASN A 236 -13.00 4.54 -17.63
C ASN A 236 -12.83 3.00 -17.75
N GLU A 237 -13.96 2.29 -17.94
CA GLU A 237 -13.94 0.81 -18.04
C GLU A 237 -13.19 0.30 -19.29
N GLU A 238 -13.25 1.02 -20.40
CA GLU A 238 -12.54 0.63 -21.62
C GLU A 238 -11.03 0.61 -21.37
N GLN A 239 -10.51 1.68 -20.78
CA GLN A 239 -9.09 1.77 -20.41
C GLN A 239 -8.69 0.69 -19.39
N LEU A 240 -9.53 0.41 -18.38
CA LEU A 240 -9.26 -0.67 -17.43
C LEU A 240 -9.20 -2.03 -18.14
N GLY A 241 -10.11 -2.27 -19.09
CA GLY A 241 -10.14 -3.48 -19.93
C GLY A 241 -8.86 -3.71 -20.73
N ASP A 242 -8.27 -2.64 -21.29
CA ASP A 242 -6.99 -2.69 -22.00
C ASP A 242 -5.84 -3.20 -21.11
N TYR A 243 -5.92 -2.90 -19.82
CA TYR A 243 -4.94 -3.34 -18.81
C TYR A 243 -5.35 -4.62 -18.06
N ARG A 244 -6.43 -5.30 -18.52
CA ARG A 244 -6.99 -6.51 -17.89
C ARG A 244 -7.40 -6.28 -16.43
N LEU A 245 -7.94 -5.11 -16.13
CA LEU A 245 -8.49 -4.75 -14.84
C LEU A 245 -10.01 -4.61 -14.95
N GLU A 246 -10.70 -4.91 -13.87
CA GLU A 246 -12.14 -4.69 -13.75
C GLU A 246 -12.39 -3.52 -12.79
N PRO A 247 -13.40 -2.68 -13.02
CA PRO A 247 -13.76 -1.64 -12.07
C PRO A 247 -14.25 -2.24 -10.75
N PRO A 248 -14.18 -1.48 -9.63
CA PRO A 248 -14.74 -1.89 -8.35
C PRO A 248 -16.18 -2.37 -8.44
N ARG A 249 -16.56 -3.31 -7.57
CA ARG A 249 -17.92 -3.90 -7.55
C ARG A 249 -19.00 -2.84 -7.39
N THR A 250 -18.75 -1.78 -6.64
CA THR A 250 -19.66 -0.65 -6.45
C THR A 250 -20.01 0.03 -7.77
N ILE A 251 -19.03 0.31 -8.61
CA ILE A 251 -19.22 0.93 -9.92
C ILE A 251 -19.98 -0.01 -10.84
N ARG A 252 -19.61 -1.30 -10.89
CA ARG A 252 -20.35 -2.30 -11.68
C ARG A 252 -21.80 -2.43 -11.23
N LEU A 253 -22.06 -2.36 -9.92
CA LEU A 253 -23.42 -2.41 -9.36
C LEU A 253 -24.20 -1.13 -9.68
N GLN A 254 -23.56 0.04 -9.56
CA GLN A 254 -24.15 1.32 -9.96
C GLN A 254 -24.65 1.29 -11.40
N ARG A 255 -23.79 0.88 -12.34
CA ARG A 255 -24.15 0.82 -13.76
C ARG A 255 -25.29 -0.18 -14.05
N LYS A 256 -25.27 -1.33 -13.36
CA LYS A 256 -26.40 -2.29 -13.47
C LYS A 256 -27.70 -1.72 -12.94
N PHE A 257 -27.64 -0.94 -11.86
CA PHE A 257 -28.83 -0.26 -11.32
C PHE A 257 -29.33 0.80 -12.31
N GLU A 258 -28.45 1.67 -12.79
CA GLU A 258 -28.77 2.72 -13.75
C GLU A 258 -29.41 2.15 -15.02
N ALA A 259 -28.86 1.07 -15.56
CA ALA A 259 -29.40 0.40 -16.74
C ALA A 259 -30.78 -0.23 -16.54
N LYS A 260 -31.06 -0.76 -15.32
CA LYS A 260 -32.34 -1.40 -15.01
C LYS A 260 -33.44 -0.43 -14.57
N ALA A 261 -33.06 0.58 -13.79
CA ALA A 261 -34.00 1.56 -13.25
C ALA A 261 -34.29 2.71 -14.23
N GLY A 262 -33.44 2.90 -15.25
CA GLY A 262 -33.51 4.08 -16.15
C GLY A 262 -33.12 5.39 -15.48
N ILE A 263 -32.50 5.34 -14.29
CA ILE A 263 -32.11 6.48 -13.47
C ILE A 263 -30.59 6.59 -13.48
N LYS A 264 -30.04 7.78 -13.74
CA LYS A 264 -28.60 8.05 -13.60
C LYS A 264 -28.28 8.60 -12.21
N LEU A 265 -27.29 8.05 -11.55
CA LEU A 265 -26.87 8.47 -10.20
C LEU A 265 -25.84 9.64 -10.21
N GLY A 266 -25.45 10.14 -11.38
CA GLY A 266 -24.50 11.22 -11.54
C GLY A 266 -23.05 10.79 -11.31
N ALA A 267 -22.46 11.13 -10.17
CA ALA A 267 -21.10 10.74 -9.86
C ALA A 267 -20.94 9.25 -9.59
N ILE A 268 -19.76 8.68 -9.90
CA ILE A 268 -19.47 7.28 -9.58
C ILE A 268 -19.33 7.09 -8.07
N SER A 269 -19.76 5.93 -7.59
CA SER A 269 -19.71 5.58 -6.17
C SER A 269 -18.57 4.61 -5.91
N LEU A 270 -17.50 5.09 -5.29
CA LEU A 270 -16.31 4.27 -4.99
C LEU A 270 -16.54 3.32 -3.81
N THR A 271 -17.48 3.65 -2.89
CA THR A 271 -17.78 2.87 -1.69
C THR A 271 -19.23 2.39 -1.67
N GLU A 272 -19.51 1.33 -0.91
CA GLU A 272 -20.85 0.78 -0.75
C GLU A 272 -21.78 1.81 -0.09
N GLU A 273 -21.26 2.57 0.86
CA GLU A 273 -21.99 3.62 1.59
C GLU A 273 -22.39 4.78 0.64
N ALA A 274 -21.45 5.20 -0.23
CA ALA A 274 -21.73 6.22 -1.23
C ALA A 274 -22.78 5.74 -2.24
N LEU A 275 -22.67 4.49 -2.71
CA LEU A 275 -23.62 3.90 -3.64
C LEU A 275 -25.03 3.81 -3.02
N ALA A 276 -25.14 3.32 -1.79
CA ALA A 276 -26.41 3.22 -1.09
C ALA A 276 -27.09 4.59 -0.90
N LYS A 277 -26.31 5.61 -0.53
CA LYS A 277 -26.78 6.99 -0.39
C LYS A 277 -27.29 7.55 -1.72
N ASN A 278 -26.52 7.38 -2.81
CA ASN A 278 -26.88 7.89 -4.14
C ASN A 278 -28.12 7.21 -4.68
N ILE A 279 -28.29 5.90 -4.49
CA ILE A 279 -29.50 5.17 -4.86
C ILE A 279 -30.72 5.69 -4.07
N ALA A 280 -30.56 5.86 -2.75
CA ALA A 280 -31.67 6.35 -1.91
C ALA A 280 -32.13 7.75 -2.33
N LEU A 281 -31.20 8.66 -2.61
CA LEU A 281 -31.52 10.02 -3.08
C LEU A 281 -32.26 9.98 -4.43
N ALA A 282 -31.76 9.24 -5.40
CA ALA A 282 -32.36 9.14 -6.72
C ALA A 282 -33.81 8.54 -6.70
N LEU A 283 -34.06 7.60 -5.79
CA LEU A 283 -35.40 7.03 -5.60
C LEU A 283 -36.37 7.97 -4.92
N LEU A 284 -35.89 8.89 -4.06
CA LEU A 284 -36.75 9.94 -3.43
C LEU A 284 -37.09 11.02 -4.46
N GLU A 285 -36.11 11.52 -5.23
CA GLU A 285 -36.33 12.53 -6.27
C GLU A 285 -37.28 12.04 -7.38
N GLY A 286 -37.21 10.75 -7.73
CA GLY A 286 -38.13 10.14 -8.70
C GLY A 286 -39.58 10.04 -8.20
N ARG A 287 -39.82 10.02 -6.88
CA ARG A 287 -41.18 10.02 -6.30
C ARG A 287 -41.83 11.39 -6.25
N ASP A 288 -41.04 12.45 -6.18
CA ASP A 288 -41.55 13.84 -6.15
C ASP A 288 -41.86 14.36 -7.57
N SER A 289 -41.55 13.56 -8.60
CA SER A 289 -41.76 13.90 -10.03
C SER A 289 -42.98 13.20 -10.65
N GLU A 290 -43.67 12.30 -9.92
CA GLU A 290 -44.95 11.69 -10.26
C GLU A 290 -46.10 12.35 -9.47
#